data_bee01d41ae305ac22e0dbd5ded35dc57
#
_entry.id   bee01d41ae305ac22e0dbd5ded35dc57
#
_cell.length_a   1.000
_cell.length_b   1.000
_cell.length_c   1.000
_cell.angle_alpha   90.00
_cell.angle_beta   90.00
_cell.angle_gamma   90.00
#
_symmetry.space_group_name_H-M   'P 1'
#
loop_
_entity.id
_entity.type
_entity.pdbx_description
1 polymer ?
#
loop_
_entity_poly.entity_id
_entity_poly.type
_entity_poly.pdbx_seq_one_letter_code
_entity_poly.pdbx_strand_id
1 'polypeptide(L)'
;MELERSRRTAAAMAALCLLAASAYIWRDKDEEAVMASAPAAVAASGDWGLSFQTEGAAPVGNATAEHLGQYDAYYLGDTGKKVIYLTFDCGYENGYTEQILDALKKHNAPAAFFVVGNMIETAPDIIRRMAAEGHIVGNHTFHHPDMSRIADQAAFREELESLANLYKETTGQELPRYYRPPRGKYSEENLKQAQALGYKTVFWSLAYVDWYTDNQPTADQAYAKLLPRIHDGAIVLLHSTSRTNAEILDALLTKWEDMGYTFASLEELPECR
;
A
#
# COMPACT_ATOMS: atom_id res chain seq x y z
N MET A 1 39.72 -15.59 -43.82
CA MET A 1 38.57 -16.36 -43.28
C MET A 1 38.33 -16.13 -41.77
N GLU A 2 39.35 -16.02 -40.95
CA GLU A 2 39.21 -15.73 -39.50
C GLU A 2 38.75 -14.31 -39.16
N LEU A 3 39.22 -13.30 -39.89
CA LEU A 3 38.87 -11.89 -39.69
C LEU A 3 37.36 -11.61 -40.00
N GLU A 4 36.76 -12.32 -40.93
CA GLU A 4 35.32 -12.15 -41.25
C GLU A 4 34.42 -12.84 -40.21
N ARG A 5 34.87 -13.94 -39.63
CA ARG A 5 34.16 -14.59 -38.54
C ARG A 5 34.13 -13.73 -37.26
N SER A 6 35.26 -13.07 -36.92
CA SER A 6 35.36 -12.16 -35.79
C SER A 6 34.46 -10.92 -35.93
N ARG A 7 34.32 -10.37 -37.10
CA ARG A 7 33.43 -9.21 -37.37
C ARG A 7 31.96 -9.58 -37.31
N ARG A 8 31.56 -10.78 -37.73
CA ARG A 8 30.18 -11.26 -37.65
C ARG A 8 29.75 -11.59 -36.22
N THR A 9 30.66 -12.12 -35.38
CA THR A 9 30.38 -12.35 -33.95
C THR A 9 30.31 -11.04 -33.15
N ALA A 10 31.15 -10.06 -33.43
CA ALA A 10 31.08 -8.73 -32.80
C ALA A 10 29.78 -7.98 -33.15
N ALA A 11 29.37 -8.03 -34.42
CA ALA A 11 28.11 -7.42 -34.87
C ALA A 11 26.86 -8.10 -34.27
N ALA A 12 26.88 -9.43 -34.10
CA ALA A 12 25.79 -10.18 -33.49
C ALA A 12 25.67 -9.88 -31.98
N MET A 13 26.80 -9.74 -31.26
CA MET A 13 26.77 -9.34 -29.85
C MET A 13 26.31 -7.91 -29.62
N ALA A 14 26.72 -6.97 -30.50
CA ALA A 14 26.27 -5.58 -30.44
C ALA A 14 24.75 -5.46 -30.72
N ALA A 15 24.20 -6.26 -31.64
CA ALA A 15 22.78 -6.30 -31.94
C ALA A 15 21.97 -6.92 -30.77
N LEU A 16 22.51 -7.94 -30.09
CA LEU A 16 21.87 -8.52 -28.90
C LEU A 16 21.86 -7.54 -27.71
N CYS A 17 22.93 -6.77 -27.50
CA CYS A 17 22.99 -5.76 -26.44
C CYS A 17 22.03 -4.59 -26.73
N LEU A 18 21.84 -4.19 -27.98
CA LEU A 18 20.89 -3.15 -28.38
C LEU A 18 19.42 -3.61 -28.23
N LEU A 19 19.12 -4.88 -28.49
CA LEU A 19 17.80 -5.46 -28.28
C LEU A 19 17.49 -5.66 -26.79
N ALA A 20 18.49 -6.02 -25.97
CA ALA A 20 18.32 -6.11 -24.52
C ALA A 20 18.15 -4.72 -23.88
N ALA A 21 18.88 -3.72 -24.33
CA ALA A 21 18.74 -2.34 -23.87
C ALA A 21 17.38 -1.72 -24.27
N SER A 22 16.90 -2.00 -25.49
CA SER A 22 15.57 -1.55 -25.91
C SER A 22 14.43 -2.26 -25.19
N ALA A 23 14.57 -3.54 -24.86
CA ALA A 23 13.59 -4.28 -24.06
C ALA A 23 13.58 -3.81 -22.60
N TYR A 24 14.73 -3.43 -22.03
CA TYR A 24 14.82 -2.87 -20.68
C TYR A 24 14.20 -1.48 -20.60
N ILE A 25 14.45 -0.62 -21.60
CA ILE A 25 13.86 0.73 -21.71
C ILE A 25 12.33 0.65 -21.96
N TRP A 26 11.88 -0.36 -22.72
CA TRP A 26 10.43 -0.58 -22.92
C TRP A 26 9.73 -1.08 -21.64
N ARG A 27 10.36 -1.97 -20.87
CA ARG A 27 9.82 -2.47 -19.61
C ARG A 27 9.69 -1.39 -18.55
N ASP A 28 10.69 -0.50 -18.45
CA ASP A 28 10.63 0.65 -17.54
C ASP A 28 9.56 1.68 -17.94
N LYS A 29 9.31 1.85 -19.24
CA LYS A 29 8.24 2.74 -19.73
C LYS A 29 6.84 2.17 -19.53
N ASP A 30 6.67 0.86 -19.60
CA ASP A 30 5.38 0.21 -19.35
C ASP A 30 5.03 0.21 -17.85
N GLU A 31 6.01 0.11 -16.94
CA GLU A 31 5.80 0.25 -15.49
C GLU A 31 5.53 1.72 -15.08
N GLU A 32 6.17 2.71 -15.71
CA GLU A 32 5.82 4.12 -15.53
C GLU A 32 4.47 4.50 -16.18
N ALA A 33 4.10 3.87 -17.27
CA ALA A 33 2.83 4.14 -17.96
C ALA A 33 1.61 3.67 -17.15
N VAL A 34 1.72 2.60 -16.34
CA VAL A 34 0.67 2.14 -15.43
C VAL A 34 0.44 3.13 -14.27
N MET A 35 1.45 3.95 -13.94
CA MET A 35 1.35 4.98 -12.89
C MET A 35 1.04 6.39 -13.44
N ALA A 36 1.04 6.60 -14.75
CA ALA A 36 1.04 7.95 -15.36
C ALA A 36 -0.20 8.32 -16.18
N SER A 37 -1.17 7.45 -16.36
CA SER A 37 -2.33 7.77 -17.20
C SER A 37 -3.67 7.37 -16.59
N ALA A 38 -4.34 8.30 -15.93
CA ALA A 38 -5.79 8.24 -15.81
C ALA A 38 -6.39 9.62 -16.07
N PRO A 39 -7.19 9.79 -17.12
CA PRO A 39 -8.16 10.87 -17.16
C PRO A 39 -9.24 10.59 -16.12
N ALA A 40 -9.74 11.64 -15.47
CA ALA A 40 -10.80 11.56 -14.49
C ALA A 40 -12.11 11.02 -15.12
N ALA A 41 -12.20 9.70 -15.21
CA ALA A 41 -13.46 9.01 -15.45
C ALA A 41 -13.72 8.15 -14.22
N VAL A 42 -14.83 8.36 -13.55
CA VAL A 42 -15.29 7.53 -12.44
C VAL A 42 -15.39 6.10 -12.95
N ALA A 43 -14.44 5.26 -12.59
CA ALA A 43 -14.49 3.85 -12.93
C ALA A 43 -15.42 3.14 -11.95
N ALA A 44 -16.50 2.56 -12.44
CA ALA A 44 -17.44 1.77 -11.63
C ALA A 44 -16.80 0.49 -11.03
N SER A 45 -15.63 0.11 -11.51
CA SER A 45 -14.78 -0.98 -11.00
C SER A 45 -13.38 -0.89 -11.60
N GLY A 46 -12.36 -1.37 -10.88
CA GLY A 46 -11.00 -1.39 -11.41
C GLY A 46 -9.93 -1.54 -10.34
N ASP A 47 -8.70 -1.37 -10.77
CA ASP A 47 -7.55 -1.28 -9.88
C ASP A 47 -7.45 0.17 -9.38
N TRP A 48 -7.21 0.36 -8.07
CA TRP A 48 -6.94 1.69 -7.51
C TRP A 48 -5.67 2.27 -8.13
N GLY A 49 -5.75 3.47 -8.65
CA GLY A 49 -4.65 4.15 -9.35
C GLY A 49 -4.53 5.63 -8.99
N LEU A 50 -3.30 6.13 -8.99
CA LEU A 50 -2.94 7.49 -8.63
C LEU A 50 -2.18 8.17 -9.76
N SER A 51 -2.48 9.45 -9.99
CA SER A 51 -1.74 10.32 -10.91
C SER A 51 -1.12 11.49 -10.15
N PHE A 52 0.22 11.52 -10.07
CA PHE A 52 0.98 12.59 -9.43
C PHE A 52 1.22 13.70 -10.44
N GLN A 53 0.70 14.91 -10.17
CA GLN A 53 0.79 16.07 -11.07
C GLN A 53 1.88 17.04 -10.63
N THR A 54 2.04 17.23 -9.33
CA THR A 54 2.95 18.22 -8.73
C THR A 54 3.57 17.63 -7.47
N GLU A 55 4.84 17.88 -7.25
CA GLU A 55 5.54 17.50 -6.02
C GLU A 55 4.90 18.18 -4.81
N GLY A 56 4.79 17.45 -3.70
CA GLY A 56 4.19 17.95 -2.47
C GLY A 56 2.68 18.17 -2.51
N ALA A 57 2.01 17.85 -3.63
CA ALA A 57 0.56 17.95 -3.75
C ALA A 57 -0.11 16.58 -3.75
N ALA A 58 -1.35 16.53 -3.24
CA ALA A 58 -2.14 15.31 -3.25
C ALA A 58 -2.35 14.82 -4.68
N PRO A 59 -2.19 13.51 -4.96
CA PRO A 59 -2.42 12.95 -6.29
C PRO A 59 -3.89 12.91 -6.63
N VAL A 60 -4.17 12.82 -7.92
CA VAL A 60 -5.52 12.55 -8.42
C VAL A 60 -5.73 11.04 -8.45
N GLY A 61 -6.73 10.55 -7.70
CA GLY A 61 -7.18 9.16 -7.78
C GLY A 61 -8.04 8.89 -9.01
N ASN A 62 -8.16 7.64 -9.41
CA ASN A 62 -9.09 7.24 -10.48
C ASN A 62 -10.57 7.22 -10.03
N ALA A 63 -10.83 7.48 -8.76
CA ALA A 63 -12.12 7.89 -8.21
C ALA A 63 -11.91 9.09 -7.29
N THR A 64 -12.91 10.01 -7.24
CA THR A 64 -12.82 11.19 -6.38
C THR A 64 -13.07 10.85 -4.91
N ALA A 65 -12.53 11.66 -3.98
CA ALA A 65 -12.80 11.48 -2.56
C ALA A 65 -14.30 11.59 -2.24
N GLU A 66 -15.03 12.50 -2.90
CA GLU A 66 -16.47 12.65 -2.77
C GLU A 66 -17.23 11.37 -3.20
N HIS A 67 -16.83 10.76 -4.33
CA HIS A 67 -17.45 9.53 -4.79
C HIS A 67 -17.18 8.38 -3.83
N LEU A 68 -15.93 8.19 -3.41
CA LEU A 68 -15.55 7.16 -2.44
C LEU A 68 -16.22 7.35 -1.09
N GLY A 69 -16.38 8.60 -0.65
CA GLY A 69 -17.02 8.98 0.61
C GLY A 69 -18.47 8.50 0.74
N GLN A 70 -19.19 8.32 -0.38
CA GLN A 70 -20.53 7.73 -0.38
C GLN A 70 -20.55 6.28 0.12
N TYR A 71 -19.40 5.61 0.14
CA TYR A 71 -19.23 4.23 0.55
C TYR A 71 -18.33 4.08 1.80
N ASP A 72 -18.13 5.15 2.57
CA ASP A 72 -17.16 5.19 3.68
C ASP A 72 -15.76 4.72 3.24
N ALA A 73 -15.34 5.14 2.03
CA ALA A 73 -14.05 4.81 1.48
C ALA A 73 -13.14 6.04 1.39
N TYR A 74 -11.87 5.87 1.74
CA TYR A 74 -10.89 6.95 1.91
C TYR A 74 -9.60 6.64 1.16
N TYR A 75 -8.96 7.65 0.57
CA TYR A 75 -7.59 7.58 0.09
C TYR A 75 -6.76 8.79 0.51
N LEU A 76 -7.42 9.81 1.07
CA LEU A 76 -6.84 11.03 1.60
C LEU A 76 -7.46 11.34 2.95
N GLY A 77 -6.67 11.93 3.84
CA GLY A 77 -7.15 12.62 5.03
C GLY A 77 -7.40 14.10 4.77
N ASP A 78 -7.20 14.93 5.81
CA ASP A 78 -7.37 16.39 5.73
C ASP A 78 -6.18 17.03 4.98
N THR A 79 -6.38 17.37 3.72
CA THR A 79 -5.36 18.01 2.86
C THR A 79 -5.01 19.45 3.26
N GLY A 80 -5.65 20.01 4.27
CA GLY A 80 -5.28 21.28 4.88
C GLY A 80 -4.33 21.18 6.07
N LYS A 81 -3.91 19.96 6.41
CA LYS A 81 -3.03 19.68 7.56
C LYS A 81 -1.83 18.85 7.17
N LYS A 82 -0.66 19.19 7.68
CA LYS A 82 0.56 18.38 7.57
C LYS A 82 0.49 17.13 8.46
N VAL A 83 -0.42 16.22 8.11
CA VAL A 83 -0.64 14.96 8.82
C VAL A 83 -0.45 13.80 7.85
N ILE A 84 0.22 12.77 8.30
CA ILE A 84 0.46 11.52 7.59
C ILE A 84 -0.24 10.39 8.34
N TYR A 85 -0.97 9.55 7.62
CA TYR A 85 -1.55 8.31 8.10
C TYR A 85 -0.73 7.14 7.56
N LEU A 86 0.05 6.51 8.44
CA LEU A 86 0.92 5.39 8.07
C LEU A 86 0.12 4.11 7.99
N THR A 87 0.24 3.39 6.88
CA THR A 87 -0.42 2.10 6.72
C THR A 87 0.53 1.06 6.11
N PHE A 88 0.38 -0.19 6.55
CA PHE A 88 1.18 -1.32 6.11
C PHE A 88 0.29 -2.47 5.68
N ASP A 89 0.54 -3.05 4.49
CA ASP A 89 -0.08 -4.31 4.11
C ASP A 89 0.84 -5.47 4.52
N CYS A 90 0.26 -6.47 5.19
CA CYS A 90 0.99 -7.53 5.88
C CYS A 90 0.45 -8.90 5.46
N GLY A 91 1.02 -9.49 4.41
CA GLY A 91 0.65 -10.81 3.92
C GLY A 91 1.25 -11.97 4.73
N TYR A 92 2.44 -11.78 5.26
CA TYR A 92 3.18 -12.73 6.10
C TYR A 92 4.33 -12.01 6.81
N GLU A 93 4.89 -12.64 7.86
CA GLU A 93 6.10 -12.15 8.52
C GLU A 93 7.35 -12.56 7.73
N ASN A 94 8.22 -11.59 7.47
CA ASN A 94 9.48 -11.78 6.75
C ASN A 94 10.71 -11.35 7.57
N GLY A 95 10.58 -11.25 8.89
CA GLY A 95 11.66 -10.86 9.81
C GLY A 95 11.85 -9.35 9.98
N TYR A 96 10.95 -8.51 9.47
CA TYR A 96 11.11 -7.05 9.44
C TYR A 96 10.06 -6.28 10.23
N THR A 97 8.92 -6.89 10.58
CA THR A 97 7.82 -6.17 11.22
C THR A 97 8.19 -5.66 12.62
N GLU A 98 9.00 -6.39 13.38
CA GLU A 98 9.45 -5.91 14.70
C GLU A 98 10.28 -4.62 14.60
N GLN A 99 11.19 -4.52 13.63
CA GLN A 99 12.00 -3.33 13.40
C GLN A 99 11.12 -2.13 12.98
N ILE A 100 10.07 -2.38 12.17
CA ILE A 100 9.08 -1.37 11.81
C ILE A 100 8.35 -0.86 13.06
N LEU A 101 7.87 -1.76 13.92
CA LEU A 101 7.20 -1.40 15.17
C LEU A 101 8.11 -0.61 16.11
N ASP A 102 9.41 -0.97 16.22
CA ASP A 102 10.39 -0.23 17.00
C ASP A 102 10.58 1.20 16.48
N ALA A 103 10.65 1.40 15.18
CA ALA A 103 10.74 2.72 14.56
C ALA A 103 9.49 3.55 14.84
N LEU A 104 8.30 2.98 14.64
CA LEU A 104 7.02 3.64 14.92
C LEU A 104 6.91 4.06 16.38
N LYS A 105 7.31 3.19 17.31
CA LYS A 105 7.32 3.48 18.75
C LYS A 105 8.26 4.61 19.10
N LYS A 106 9.46 4.66 18.52
CA LYS A 106 10.45 5.73 18.72
C LYS A 106 9.90 7.11 18.36
N HIS A 107 9.13 7.19 17.29
CA HIS A 107 8.53 8.43 16.79
C HIS A 107 7.12 8.70 17.36
N ASN A 108 6.60 7.85 18.26
CA ASN A 108 5.20 7.89 18.71
C ASN A 108 4.21 7.96 17.53
N ALA A 109 4.52 7.28 16.44
CA ALA A 109 3.77 7.30 15.20
C ALA A 109 2.73 6.17 15.19
N PRO A 110 1.43 6.47 15.33
CA PRO A 110 0.39 5.46 15.15
C PRO A 110 0.37 4.99 13.69
N ALA A 111 0.03 3.72 13.49
CA ALA A 111 -0.08 3.12 12.17
C ALA A 111 -1.26 2.15 12.09
N ALA A 112 -1.67 1.81 10.87
CA ALA A 112 -2.61 0.74 10.63
C ALA A 112 -1.93 -0.39 9.83
N PHE A 113 -2.09 -1.63 10.30
CA PHE A 113 -1.57 -2.83 9.66
C PHE A 113 -2.73 -3.64 9.10
N PHE A 114 -2.88 -3.66 7.78
CA PHE A 114 -3.88 -4.47 7.10
C PHE A 114 -3.33 -5.88 6.91
N VAL A 115 -3.84 -6.81 7.71
CA VAL A 115 -3.31 -8.17 7.81
C VAL A 115 -4.23 -9.18 7.12
N VAL A 116 -3.66 -10.28 6.63
CA VAL A 116 -4.38 -11.45 6.13
C VAL A 116 -4.34 -12.59 7.16
N GLY A 117 -5.14 -13.64 6.94
CA GLY A 117 -5.21 -14.80 7.84
C GLY A 117 -3.83 -15.41 8.12
N ASN A 118 -3.04 -15.65 7.08
CA ASN A 118 -1.68 -16.21 7.23
C ASN A 118 -0.77 -15.41 8.16
N MET A 119 -0.85 -14.06 8.15
CA MET A 119 -0.06 -13.22 9.05
C MET A 119 -0.44 -13.44 10.51
N ILE A 120 -1.74 -13.57 10.82
CA ILE A 120 -2.20 -13.84 12.18
C ILE A 120 -1.83 -15.25 12.64
N GLU A 121 -2.00 -16.25 11.76
CA GLU A 121 -1.71 -17.66 12.06
C GLU A 121 -0.22 -17.90 12.33
N THR A 122 0.66 -17.28 11.56
CA THR A 122 2.10 -17.56 11.61
C THR A 122 2.87 -16.63 12.53
N ALA A 123 2.35 -15.43 12.84
CA ALA A 123 3.01 -14.43 13.68
C ALA A 123 2.07 -13.80 14.74
N PRO A 124 1.36 -14.62 15.57
CA PRO A 124 0.36 -14.13 16.52
C PRO A 124 0.94 -13.16 17.57
N ASP A 125 2.21 -13.31 17.94
CA ASP A 125 2.84 -12.41 18.90
C ASP A 125 3.08 -11.02 18.34
N ILE A 126 3.38 -10.89 17.05
CA ILE A 126 3.49 -9.61 16.35
C ILE A 126 2.11 -8.93 16.28
N ILE A 127 1.05 -9.68 16.01
CA ILE A 127 -0.32 -9.15 16.02
C ILE A 127 -0.70 -8.61 17.41
N ARG A 128 -0.39 -9.36 18.48
CA ARG A 128 -0.61 -8.90 19.86
C ARG A 128 0.21 -7.64 20.17
N ARG A 129 1.46 -7.57 19.68
CA ARG A 129 2.32 -6.41 19.84
C ARG A 129 1.74 -5.19 19.15
N MET A 130 1.27 -5.31 17.88
CA MET A 130 0.60 -4.22 17.16
C MET A 130 -0.57 -3.65 17.97
N ALA A 131 -1.45 -4.52 18.46
CA ALA A 131 -2.60 -4.11 19.26
C ALA A 131 -2.20 -3.48 20.61
N ALA A 132 -1.23 -4.05 21.31
CA ALA A 132 -0.74 -3.55 22.60
C ALA A 132 -0.01 -2.20 22.48
N GLU A 133 0.63 -1.90 21.36
CA GLU A 133 1.29 -0.62 21.10
C GLU A 133 0.32 0.44 20.54
N GLY A 134 -0.99 0.13 20.43
CA GLY A 134 -2.02 1.08 20.01
C GLY A 134 -2.14 1.27 18.51
N HIS A 135 -1.57 0.38 17.72
CA HIS A 135 -1.76 0.39 16.28
C HIS A 135 -3.11 -0.24 15.90
N ILE A 136 -3.71 0.24 14.82
CA ILE A 136 -4.88 -0.39 14.24
C ILE A 136 -4.43 -1.66 13.49
N VAL A 137 -5.04 -2.81 13.83
CA VAL A 137 -5.00 -3.99 12.98
C VAL A 137 -6.24 -3.97 12.11
N GLY A 138 -6.06 -3.79 10.80
CA GLY A 138 -7.14 -3.71 9.82
C GLY A 138 -7.32 -5.01 9.04
N ASN A 139 -8.45 -5.15 8.40
CA ASN A 139 -8.84 -6.32 7.63
C ASN A 139 -8.31 -6.23 6.19
N HIS A 140 -7.46 -7.19 5.79
CA HIS A 140 -6.99 -7.33 4.40
C HIS A 140 -7.49 -8.63 3.76
N THR A 141 -8.64 -9.14 4.23
CA THR A 141 -9.26 -10.42 3.93
C THR A 141 -8.50 -11.63 4.49
N PHE A 142 -9.16 -12.78 4.56
CA PHE A 142 -8.52 -13.98 5.11
C PHE A 142 -7.51 -14.59 4.13
N HIS A 143 -7.92 -14.77 2.84
CA HIS A 143 -7.10 -15.45 1.81
C HIS A 143 -6.48 -14.52 0.76
N HIS A 144 -6.69 -13.20 0.85
CA HIS A 144 -6.20 -12.20 -0.11
C HIS A 144 -6.72 -12.41 -1.55
N PRO A 145 -8.01 -12.73 -1.79
CA PRO A 145 -8.55 -12.90 -3.12
C PRO A 145 -8.77 -11.56 -3.83
N ASP A 146 -9.06 -11.60 -5.12
CA ASP A 146 -9.59 -10.45 -5.86
C ASP A 146 -11.05 -10.22 -5.46
N MET A 147 -11.28 -9.37 -4.46
CA MET A 147 -12.61 -9.11 -3.90
C MET A 147 -13.56 -8.46 -4.91
N SER A 148 -13.06 -7.75 -5.92
CA SER A 148 -13.88 -7.14 -6.97
C SER A 148 -14.66 -8.18 -7.80
N ARG A 149 -14.24 -9.43 -7.74
CA ARG A 149 -14.87 -10.57 -8.42
C ARG A 149 -15.85 -11.35 -7.54
N ILE A 150 -15.97 -11.01 -6.28
CA ILE A 150 -16.86 -11.67 -5.33
C ILE A 150 -18.16 -10.86 -5.22
N ALA A 151 -19.13 -11.22 -6.07
CA ALA A 151 -20.44 -10.57 -6.07
C ALA A 151 -21.37 -11.10 -4.96
N ASP A 152 -21.18 -12.35 -4.53
CA ASP A 152 -21.96 -12.95 -3.45
C ASP A 152 -21.63 -12.32 -2.11
N GLN A 153 -22.64 -11.74 -1.45
CA GLN A 153 -22.46 -11.03 -0.17
C GLN A 153 -22.07 -11.97 0.97
N ALA A 154 -22.48 -13.24 0.93
CA ALA A 154 -22.11 -14.19 1.97
C ALA A 154 -20.63 -14.57 1.85
N ALA A 155 -20.15 -14.81 0.61
CA ALA A 155 -18.74 -15.06 0.36
C ALA A 155 -17.85 -13.85 0.67
N PHE A 156 -18.30 -12.64 0.34
CA PHE A 156 -17.59 -11.41 0.72
C PHE A 156 -17.49 -11.26 2.24
N ARG A 157 -18.58 -11.48 2.95
CA ARG A 157 -18.64 -11.43 4.41
C ARG A 157 -17.73 -12.48 5.04
N GLU A 158 -17.73 -13.71 4.53
CA GLU A 158 -16.90 -14.81 5.02
C GLU A 158 -15.41 -14.44 5.03
N GLU A 159 -14.90 -13.84 3.97
CA GLU A 159 -13.50 -13.37 3.89
C GLU A 159 -13.15 -12.34 4.99
N LEU A 160 -14.08 -11.47 5.34
CA LEU A 160 -13.84 -10.44 6.36
C LEU A 160 -14.08 -10.97 7.79
N GLU A 161 -15.15 -11.75 8.00
CA GLU A 161 -15.50 -12.27 9.33
C GLU A 161 -14.56 -13.37 9.79
N SER A 162 -14.08 -14.23 8.89
CA SER A 162 -13.07 -15.25 9.22
C SER A 162 -11.79 -14.61 9.78
N LEU A 163 -11.32 -13.53 9.16
CA LEU A 163 -10.17 -12.79 9.70
C LEU A 163 -10.49 -12.13 11.05
N ALA A 164 -11.67 -11.51 11.18
CA ALA A 164 -12.06 -10.82 12.40
C ALA A 164 -12.17 -11.82 13.58
N ASN A 165 -12.70 -13.02 13.33
CA ASN A 165 -12.79 -14.07 14.34
C ASN A 165 -11.41 -14.57 14.76
N LEU A 166 -10.51 -14.83 13.79
CA LEU A 166 -9.14 -15.26 14.09
C LEU A 166 -8.37 -14.19 14.89
N TYR A 167 -8.54 -12.90 14.55
CA TYR A 167 -7.95 -11.82 15.34
C TYR A 167 -8.48 -11.80 16.78
N LYS A 168 -9.80 -11.94 16.95
CA LYS A 168 -10.42 -11.98 18.27
C LYS A 168 -9.93 -13.18 19.10
N GLU A 169 -9.79 -14.35 18.50
CA GLU A 169 -9.23 -15.54 19.14
C GLU A 169 -7.77 -15.31 19.57
N THR A 170 -6.99 -14.61 18.73
CA THR A 170 -5.58 -14.34 18.96
C THR A 170 -5.32 -13.29 20.02
N THR A 171 -6.13 -12.23 20.07
CA THR A 171 -5.88 -11.04 20.91
C THR A 171 -6.87 -10.86 22.05
N GLY A 172 -8.03 -11.52 22.00
CA GLY A 172 -9.15 -11.27 22.89
C GLY A 172 -9.94 -9.99 22.62
N GLN A 173 -9.60 -9.25 21.53
CA GLN A 173 -10.21 -7.98 21.17
C GLN A 173 -11.00 -8.09 19.86
N GLU A 174 -12.01 -7.25 19.69
CA GLU A 174 -12.69 -7.12 18.39
C GLU A 174 -11.78 -6.45 17.36
N LEU A 175 -11.80 -6.95 16.11
CA LEU A 175 -11.04 -6.33 15.02
C LEU A 175 -11.64 -4.95 14.69
N PRO A 176 -10.83 -3.88 14.66
CA PRO A 176 -11.27 -2.57 14.20
C PRO A 176 -11.85 -2.63 12.77
N ARG A 177 -12.93 -1.87 12.52
CA ARG A 177 -13.67 -1.93 11.26
C ARG A 177 -13.01 -1.09 10.14
N TYR A 178 -11.72 -1.35 9.87
CA TYR A 178 -10.97 -0.83 8.73
C TYR A 178 -10.65 -1.97 7.78
N TYR A 179 -10.94 -1.76 6.50
CA TYR A 179 -10.74 -2.75 5.44
C TYR A 179 -9.90 -2.15 4.31
N ARG A 180 -9.00 -2.93 3.76
CA ARG A 180 -8.30 -2.60 2.51
C ARG A 180 -8.50 -3.74 1.52
N PRO A 181 -9.05 -3.46 0.31
CA PRO A 181 -9.19 -4.49 -0.70
C PRO A 181 -7.82 -4.96 -1.19
N PRO A 182 -7.59 -6.29 -1.31
CA PRO A 182 -6.37 -6.84 -1.86
C PRO A 182 -5.99 -6.21 -3.20
N ARG A 183 -4.72 -5.82 -3.35
CA ARG A 183 -4.17 -5.19 -4.57
C ARG A 183 -4.85 -3.87 -4.98
N GLY A 184 -5.64 -3.27 -4.11
CA GLY A 184 -6.45 -2.11 -4.45
C GLY A 184 -7.57 -2.39 -5.45
N LYS A 185 -7.93 -3.66 -5.69
CA LYS A 185 -9.01 -4.02 -6.61
C LYS A 185 -10.36 -3.88 -5.96
N TYR A 186 -11.25 -3.12 -6.58
CA TYR A 186 -12.56 -2.84 -6.03
C TYR A 186 -13.65 -2.70 -7.10
N SER A 187 -14.89 -2.77 -6.66
CA SER A 187 -16.07 -2.37 -7.40
C SER A 187 -16.98 -1.57 -6.45
N GLU A 188 -17.89 -0.78 -6.98
CA GLU A 188 -18.88 -0.07 -6.15
C GLU A 188 -19.70 -1.06 -5.30
N GLU A 189 -20.01 -2.23 -5.85
CA GLU A 189 -20.73 -3.27 -5.11
C GLU A 189 -19.92 -3.76 -3.89
N ASN A 190 -18.60 -3.97 -4.06
CA ASN A 190 -17.76 -4.36 -2.93
C ASN A 190 -17.60 -3.26 -1.88
N LEU A 191 -17.57 -1.99 -2.31
CA LEU A 191 -17.57 -0.87 -1.36
C LEU A 191 -18.87 -0.82 -0.55
N LYS A 192 -20.03 -1.04 -1.20
CA LYS A 192 -21.33 -1.16 -0.50
C LYS A 192 -21.38 -2.34 0.44
N GLN A 193 -20.84 -3.49 0.03
CA GLN A 193 -20.77 -4.69 0.86
C GLN A 193 -19.90 -4.45 2.11
N ALA A 194 -18.74 -3.81 1.97
CA ALA A 194 -17.87 -3.44 3.10
C ALA A 194 -18.58 -2.45 4.03
N GLN A 195 -19.20 -1.39 3.49
CA GLN A 195 -19.96 -0.40 4.24
C GLN A 195 -21.14 -1.04 5.01
N ALA A 196 -21.88 -1.94 4.37
CA ALA A 196 -22.99 -2.67 5.02
C ALA A 196 -22.55 -3.55 6.19
N LEU A 197 -21.27 -3.96 6.22
CA LEU A 197 -20.64 -4.67 7.33
C LEU A 197 -20.00 -3.71 8.36
N GLY A 198 -20.15 -2.39 8.18
CA GLY A 198 -19.63 -1.35 9.06
C GLY A 198 -18.14 -1.08 8.89
N TYR A 199 -17.53 -1.52 7.79
CA TYR A 199 -16.12 -1.23 7.51
C TYR A 199 -15.93 0.10 6.81
N LYS A 200 -14.90 0.84 7.22
CA LYS A 200 -14.31 1.94 6.45
C LYS A 200 -13.28 1.33 5.49
N THR A 201 -13.47 1.54 4.18
CA THR A 201 -12.51 1.08 3.17
C THR A 201 -11.38 2.10 3.03
N VAL A 202 -10.12 1.65 3.13
CA VAL A 202 -8.94 2.51 3.12
C VAL A 202 -8.03 2.17 1.95
N PHE A 203 -8.01 3.04 0.94
CA PHE A 203 -7.00 3.07 -0.11
C PHE A 203 -5.78 3.86 0.36
N TRP A 204 -4.98 4.38 -0.55
CA TRP A 204 -3.78 5.17 -0.26
C TRP A 204 -3.63 6.32 -1.25
N SER A 205 -2.86 7.33 -0.90
CA SER A 205 -2.48 8.44 -1.76
C SER A 205 -0.98 8.50 -2.04
N LEU A 206 -0.18 7.68 -1.36
CA LEU A 206 1.24 7.53 -1.61
C LEU A 206 1.66 6.08 -1.42
N ALA A 207 2.31 5.51 -2.41
CA ALA A 207 2.92 4.20 -2.38
C ALA A 207 4.10 4.13 -3.34
N TYR A 208 4.91 3.10 -3.21
CA TYR A 208 5.93 2.74 -4.18
C TYR A 208 6.06 1.22 -4.25
N VAL A 209 6.81 0.72 -5.23
CA VAL A 209 7.00 -0.72 -5.43
C VAL A 209 8.01 -1.22 -4.41
N ASP A 210 7.55 -1.87 -3.33
CA ASP A 210 8.34 -2.34 -2.18
C ASP A 210 8.06 -3.80 -1.79
N TRP A 211 7.12 -4.47 -2.46
CA TRP A 211 6.62 -5.80 -2.09
C TRP A 211 7.41 -6.99 -2.69
N TYR A 212 8.30 -6.76 -3.67
CA TYR A 212 9.11 -7.82 -4.22
C TYR A 212 10.25 -8.17 -3.25
N THR A 213 10.28 -9.40 -2.72
CA THR A 213 11.28 -9.82 -1.73
C THR A 213 12.66 -10.09 -2.33
N ASP A 214 12.71 -10.43 -3.61
CA ASP A 214 13.91 -10.73 -4.39
C ASP A 214 14.44 -9.53 -5.19
N ASN A 215 13.69 -8.46 -5.28
CA ASN A 215 14.06 -7.23 -5.99
C ASN A 215 13.66 -6.00 -5.17
N GLN A 216 14.28 -5.85 -4.01
CA GLN A 216 14.02 -4.72 -3.12
C GLN A 216 14.66 -3.43 -3.67
N PRO A 217 13.94 -2.29 -3.64
CA PRO A 217 14.51 -0.99 -3.96
C PRO A 217 15.63 -0.64 -2.97
N THR A 218 16.59 0.16 -3.41
CA THR A 218 17.57 0.75 -2.48
C THR A 218 16.93 1.85 -1.63
N ALA A 219 17.58 2.22 -0.50
CA ALA A 219 17.15 3.34 0.32
C ALA A 219 16.99 4.64 -0.50
N ASP A 220 17.95 4.93 -1.38
CA ASP A 220 17.90 6.13 -2.25
C ASP A 220 16.71 6.09 -3.23
N GLN A 221 16.41 4.93 -3.79
CA GLN A 221 15.24 4.75 -4.67
C GLN A 221 13.93 4.94 -3.91
N ALA A 222 13.84 4.41 -2.68
CA ALA A 222 12.69 4.61 -1.80
C ALA A 222 12.51 6.10 -1.46
N TYR A 223 13.56 6.78 -1.00
CA TYR A 223 13.50 8.22 -0.70
C TYR A 223 13.15 9.05 -1.93
N ALA A 224 13.70 8.74 -3.10
CA ALA A 224 13.38 9.44 -4.35
C ALA A 224 11.90 9.32 -4.78
N LYS A 225 11.19 8.28 -4.30
CA LYS A 225 9.74 8.12 -4.53
C LYS A 225 8.90 8.74 -3.42
N LEU A 226 9.29 8.55 -2.17
CA LEU A 226 8.49 8.90 -1.00
C LEU A 226 8.58 10.40 -0.65
N LEU A 227 9.78 11.00 -0.67
CA LEU A 227 9.96 12.38 -0.20
C LEU A 227 9.33 13.43 -1.13
N PRO A 228 9.49 13.38 -2.47
CA PRO A 228 8.87 14.39 -3.34
C PRO A 228 7.33 14.26 -3.42
N ARG A 229 6.78 13.08 -3.10
CA ARG A 229 5.36 12.80 -3.24
C ARG A 229 4.57 12.92 -1.95
N ILE A 230 5.24 13.16 -0.81
CA ILE A 230 4.54 13.39 0.45
C ILE A 230 3.72 14.68 0.35
N HIS A 231 2.53 14.68 0.91
CA HIS A 231 1.57 15.78 0.84
C HIS A 231 0.67 15.78 2.08
N ASP A 232 0.01 16.90 2.30
CA ASP A 232 -0.90 17.09 3.41
C ASP A 232 -2.06 16.08 3.36
N GLY A 233 -2.34 15.42 4.47
CA GLY A 233 -3.38 14.40 4.57
C GLY A 233 -3.02 13.06 3.89
N ALA A 234 -1.74 12.78 3.63
CA ALA A 234 -1.32 11.57 2.93
C ALA A 234 -1.68 10.29 3.71
N ILE A 235 -2.33 9.35 3.05
CA ILE A 235 -2.42 7.95 3.50
C ILE A 235 -1.32 7.18 2.77
N VAL A 236 -0.29 6.78 3.51
CA VAL A 236 0.90 6.12 2.95
C VAL A 236 0.75 4.61 3.05
N LEU A 237 0.90 3.91 1.92
CA LEU A 237 0.98 2.46 1.89
C LEU A 237 2.45 2.02 1.78
N LEU A 238 2.85 1.19 2.71
CA LEU A 238 4.11 0.43 2.73
C LEU A 238 3.79 -1.06 2.96
N HIS A 239 4.76 -1.95 2.69
CA HIS A 239 4.62 -3.37 3.03
C HIS A 239 5.58 -3.77 4.15
N SER A 240 5.09 -4.50 5.14
CA SER A 240 5.90 -4.96 6.28
C SER A 240 6.90 -6.05 5.89
N THR A 241 6.69 -6.70 4.75
CA THR A 241 7.62 -7.71 4.20
C THR A 241 8.88 -7.10 3.59
N SER A 242 8.94 -5.77 3.42
CA SER A 242 10.04 -5.06 2.80
C SER A 242 11.20 -4.83 3.78
N ARG A 243 12.36 -5.40 3.46
CA ARG A 243 13.60 -5.10 4.17
C ARG A 243 13.96 -3.62 4.09
N THR A 244 13.82 -3.04 2.92
CA THR A 244 14.13 -1.63 2.70
C THR A 244 13.27 -0.73 3.59
N ASN A 245 11.97 -0.99 3.69
CA ASN A 245 11.10 -0.23 4.60
C ASN A 245 11.57 -0.33 6.04
N ALA A 246 11.89 -1.53 6.53
CA ALA A 246 12.39 -1.71 7.89
C ALA A 246 13.69 -0.92 8.14
N GLU A 247 14.62 -0.99 7.19
CA GLU A 247 15.93 -0.31 7.31
C GLU A 247 15.83 1.22 7.27
N ILE A 248 14.88 1.79 6.49
CA ILE A 248 14.79 3.25 6.29
C ILE A 248 13.75 3.94 7.16
N LEU A 249 12.79 3.22 7.77
CA LEU A 249 11.60 3.84 8.36
C LEU A 249 11.94 4.90 9.42
N ASP A 250 12.86 4.61 10.33
CA ASP A 250 13.29 5.57 11.37
C ASP A 250 13.78 6.89 10.77
N ALA A 251 14.66 6.81 9.77
CA ALA A 251 15.17 8.00 9.08
C ALA A 251 14.11 8.66 8.18
N LEU A 252 13.20 7.90 7.61
CA LEU A 252 12.11 8.43 6.80
C LEU A 252 11.13 9.23 7.66
N LEU A 253 10.74 8.71 8.82
CA LEU A 253 9.88 9.43 9.77
C LEU A 253 10.54 10.72 10.23
N THR A 254 11.83 10.69 10.62
CA THR A 254 12.59 11.90 10.97
C THR A 254 12.53 12.94 9.83
N LYS A 255 12.75 12.52 8.57
CA LYS A 255 12.69 13.45 7.43
C LYS A 255 11.30 14.07 7.25
N TRP A 256 10.24 13.33 7.45
CA TRP A 256 8.89 13.87 7.39
C TRP A 256 8.57 14.81 8.56
N GLU A 257 9.08 14.50 9.78
CA GLU A 257 9.01 15.42 10.93
C GLU A 257 9.77 16.72 10.65
N ASP A 258 10.97 16.66 10.08
CA ASP A 258 11.76 17.82 9.66
C ASP A 258 11.05 18.68 8.59
N MET A 259 10.20 18.06 7.75
CA MET A 259 9.34 18.75 6.79
C MET A 259 8.07 19.34 7.46
N GLY A 260 7.89 19.12 8.76
CA GLY A 260 6.80 19.63 9.58
C GLY A 260 5.56 18.75 9.61
N TYR A 261 5.64 17.49 9.18
CA TYR A 261 4.54 16.55 9.28
C TYR A 261 4.45 15.93 10.68
N THR A 262 3.24 15.55 11.04
CA THR A 262 2.91 14.72 12.22
C THR A 262 2.23 13.45 11.77
N PHE A 263 2.19 12.43 12.64
CA PHE A 263 1.55 11.15 12.35
C PHE A 263 0.27 11.02 13.14
N ALA A 264 -0.79 10.52 12.50
CA ALA A 264 -2.10 10.33 13.13
C ALA A 264 -2.66 8.94 12.85
N SER A 265 -3.55 8.50 13.73
CA SER A 265 -4.33 7.27 13.58
C SER A 265 -5.40 7.44 12.49
N LEU A 266 -5.76 6.34 11.81
CA LEU A 266 -6.93 6.34 10.91
C LEU A 266 -8.25 6.69 11.62
N GLU A 267 -8.29 6.62 12.95
CA GLU A 267 -9.44 7.09 13.74
C GLU A 267 -9.65 8.61 13.63
N GLU A 268 -8.59 9.35 13.32
CA GLU A 268 -8.60 10.80 13.14
C GLU A 268 -8.91 11.24 11.71
N LEU A 269 -9.17 10.28 10.79
CA LEU A 269 -9.65 10.62 9.44
C LEU A 269 -10.93 11.44 9.53
N PRO A 270 -11.04 12.54 8.75
CA PRO A 270 -12.26 13.33 8.70
C PRO A 270 -13.43 12.46 8.24
N GLU A 271 -14.60 12.67 8.81
CA GLU A 271 -15.81 12.02 8.29
C GLU A 271 -16.05 12.45 6.84
N CYS A 272 -16.39 11.48 5.98
CA CYS A 272 -16.85 11.78 4.63
C CYS A 272 -18.14 12.59 4.69
N ARG A 273 -18.10 13.83 4.25
CA ARG A 273 -19.27 14.74 4.19
C ARG A 273 -19.78 14.85 2.76
#